data_3aa77b916dd3a12e7d62028d0a668333
#
_entry.id   3aa77b916dd3a12e7d62028d0a668333
#
_cell.length_a   1.000
_cell.length_b   1.000
_cell.length_c   1.000
_cell.angle_alpha   90.00
_cell.angle_beta   90.00
_cell.angle_gamma   90.00
#
_symmetry.space_group_name_H-M   'P 1'
#
loop_
_entity.id
_entity.type
_entity.pdbx_description
1 polymer ?
#
loop_
_entity_poly.entity_id
_entity_poly.type
_entity_poly.pdbx_seq_one_letter_code
_entity_poly.pdbx_strand_id
1 'polypeptide(L)'
;MMSGFVMLPFKLVYSDAYYLPIGEHVFPGDKYRRVRDRLIATGVADAQDFLAPEPAADQDILLVHEPEYVQKLKTGTLSPREEMEMELPYSRDLVEAFWLSAGGSILAARQCLTDRISLSLGGGFHHAFPDHGEGFCMVHDVAVAIRRLQHDHKIRTAMTVDCDVHQGNGTATIFAGSRTASAILPSSSAPPVEGPGGPPRRGKMHGASASDVFTISLHQHNNYPLWKPPSSIDVDLPDGTGDDDYLAWLDNALSSGLRHFEPDMICYIAGADPYREDQLGGLDLSIEGLKKRDELVFRVARARNIPIMVTYAGGYARDIEDTVTIHSNTVVAAKDVFSS
;
A
#
# COMPACT_ATOMS: atom_id res chain seq x y z
N MET A 1 10.15 -38.27 8.36
CA MET A 1 8.89 -37.91 7.69
C MET A 1 9.14 -36.58 7.02
N MET A 2 9.18 -36.52 5.70
CA MET A 2 9.21 -35.27 4.98
C MET A 2 7.83 -34.61 5.18
N SER A 3 7.74 -33.56 5.98
CA SER A 3 6.56 -32.72 6.01
C SER A 3 6.44 -32.13 4.60
N GLY A 4 5.44 -32.56 3.84
CA GLY A 4 5.17 -31.96 2.54
C GLY A 4 4.89 -30.48 2.75
N PHE A 5 5.79 -29.63 2.30
CA PHE A 5 5.55 -28.19 2.24
C PHE A 5 4.34 -27.98 1.34
N VAL A 6 3.27 -27.45 1.90
CA VAL A 6 2.09 -27.05 1.12
C VAL A 6 2.43 -25.71 0.49
N MET A 7 2.64 -25.70 -0.83
CA MET A 7 2.81 -24.47 -1.60
C MET A 7 1.66 -23.49 -1.32
N LEU A 8 1.94 -22.22 -1.37
CA LEU A 8 0.90 -21.19 -1.31
C LEU A 8 -0.05 -21.31 -2.52
N PRO A 9 -1.35 -21.07 -2.36
CA PRO A 9 -2.29 -21.08 -3.49
C PRO A 9 -2.15 -19.86 -4.40
N PHE A 10 -1.16 -18.99 -4.14
CA PHE A 10 -0.85 -17.76 -4.87
C PHE A 10 0.66 -17.51 -4.87
N LYS A 11 1.10 -16.58 -5.69
CA LYS A 11 2.51 -16.19 -5.79
C LYS A 11 2.82 -14.92 -5.02
N LEU A 12 4.04 -14.90 -4.49
CA LEU A 12 4.71 -13.75 -3.90
C LEU A 12 5.71 -13.20 -4.92
N VAL A 13 5.90 -11.88 -4.95
CA VAL A 13 6.90 -11.24 -5.81
C VAL A 13 8.01 -10.68 -4.94
N TYR A 14 9.25 -11.07 -5.23
CA TYR A 14 10.40 -10.66 -4.45
C TYR A 14 11.69 -10.65 -5.27
N SER A 15 12.58 -9.73 -4.95
CA SER A 15 13.97 -9.69 -5.41
C SER A 15 14.89 -9.22 -4.28
N ASP A 16 16.10 -9.78 -4.19
CA ASP A 16 17.13 -9.26 -3.28
C ASP A 16 17.51 -7.81 -3.62
N ALA A 17 17.32 -7.40 -4.88
CA ALA A 17 17.54 -6.02 -5.33
C ALA A 17 16.41 -5.04 -4.95
N TYR A 18 15.42 -5.46 -4.17
CA TYR A 18 14.49 -4.54 -3.47
C TYR A 18 15.15 -3.80 -2.31
N TYR A 19 16.36 -4.19 -1.94
CA TYR A 19 17.14 -3.46 -0.95
C TYR A 19 17.34 -2.00 -1.39
N LEU A 20 16.98 -1.07 -0.49
CA LEU A 20 17.20 0.35 -0.71
C LEU A 20 18.55 0.77 -0.10
N PRO A 21 19.57 1.15 -0.90
CA PRO A 21 20.89 1.51 -0.41
C PRO A 21 20.93 2.95 0.12
N ILE A 22 20.18 3.22 1.19
CA ILE A 22 19.98 4.55 1.77
C ILE A 22 20.83 4.81 3.03
N GLY A 23 21.71 3.88 3.41
CA GLY A 23 22.58 4.02 4.57
C GLY A 23 21.83 3.92 5.90
N GLU A 24 22.28 4.69 6.89
CA GLU A 24 21.58 4.82 8.18
C GLU A 24 20.35 5.71 8.01
N HIS A 25 19.20 5.08 7.87
CA HIS A 25 17.93 5.74 7.65
C HIS A 25 16.84 5.09 8.51
N VAL A 26 15.80 5.84 8.90
CA VAL A 26 14.66 5.29 9.66
C VAL A 26 13.93 4.21 8.86
N PHE A 27 13.87 4.35 7.52
CA PHE A 27 13.34 3.31 6.64
C PHE A 27 14.28 2.09 6.63
N PRO A 28 13.83 0.91 7.08
CA PRO A 28 14.68 -0.27 7.14
C PRO A 28 14.82 -0.92 5.75
N GLY A 29 15.86 -0.52 5.01
CA GLY A 29 16.06 -0.93 3.60
C GLY A 29 16.16 -2.44 3.37
N ASP A 30 16.45 -3.24 4.41
CA ASP A 30 16.56 -4.71 4.34
C ASP A 30 15.30 -5.46 4.81
N LYS A 31 14.22 -4.76 5.18
CA LYS A 31 13.00 -5.40 5.73
C LYS A 31 12.40 -6.46 4.81
N TYR A 32 12.43 -6.24 3.50
CA TYR A 32 11.85 -7.15 2.51
C TYR A 32 12.55 -8.51 2.48
N ARG A 33 13.89 -8.50 2.57
CA ARG A 33 14.70 -9.72 2.67
C ARG A 33 14.41 -10.47 3.97
N ARG A 34 14.34 -9.76 5.10
CA ARG A 34 14.01 -10.37 6.40
C ARG A 34 12.64 -11.03 6.39
N VAL A 35 11.65 -10.40 5.80
CA VAL A 35 10.30 -10.98 5.64
C VAL A 35 10.36 -12.26 4.80
N ARG A 36 11.00 -12.22 3.63
CA ARG A 36 11.17 -13.40 2.75
C ARG A 36 11.86 -14.54 3.49
N ASP A 37 12.95 -14.26 4.20
CA ASP A 37 13.71 -15.27 4.93
C ASP A 37 12.89 -15.88 6.08
N ARG A 38 12.11 -15.06 6.79
CA ARG A 38 11.19 -15.53 7.83
C ARG A 38 10.09 -16.44 7.26
N LEU A 39 9.45 -16.05 6.17
CA LEU A 39 8.40 -16.85 5.52
C LEU A 39 8.90 -18.25 5.14
N ILE A 40 10.13 -18.34 4.63
CA ILE A 40 10.77 -19.62 4.29
C ILE A 40 11.15 -20.38 5.58
N ALA A 41 11.79 -19.74 6.53
CA ALA A 41 12.25 -20.37 7.76
C ALA A 41 11.10 -20.94 8.62
N THR A 42 9.93 -20.30 8.58
CA THR A 42 8.72 -20.73 9.30
C THR A 42 7.85 -21.70 8.51
N GLY A 43 8.20 -22.01 7.24
CA GLY A 43 7.41 -22.89 6.38
C GLY A 43 6.06 -22.31 5.93
N VAL A 44 5.90 -20.99 6.00
CA VAL A 44 4.73 -20.29 5.48
C VAL A 44 4.76 -20.29 3.94
N ALA A 45 5.96 -20.08 3.37
CA ALA A 45 6.20 -20.12 1.94
C ALA A 45 7.41 -21.00 1.60
N ASP A 46 7.46 -21.51 0.37
CA ASP A 46 8.61 -22.19 -0.22
C ASP A 46 9.30 -21.27 -1.25
N ALA A 47 10.54 -21.56 -1.61
CA ALA A 47 11.27 -20.78 -2.62
C ALA A 47 10.54 -20.72 -3.99
N GLN A 48 9.75 -21.73 -4.32
CA GLN A 48 8.96 -21.80 -5.56
C GLN A 48 7.71 -20.90 -5.54
N ASP A 49 7.31 -20.38 -4.38
CA ASP A 49 6.20 -19.47 -4.25
C ASP A 49 6.58 -18.05 -4.68
N PHE A 50 7.88 -17.76 -4.81
CA PHE A 50 8.39 -16.44 -5.18
C PHE A 50 8.64 -16.32 -6.69
N LEU A 51 8.13 -15.23 -7.27
CA LEU A 51 8.44 -14.78 -8.62
C LEU A 51 9.44 -13.63 -8.54
N ALA A 52 10.46 -13.67 -9.39
CA ALA A 52 11.41 -12.58 -9.54
C ALA A 52 10.85 -11.56 -10.56
N PRO A 53 10.75 -10.27 -10.19
CA PRO A 53 10.32 -9.24 -11.13
C PRO A 53 11.49 -8.78 -12.01
N GLU A 54 11.14 -8.25 -13.19
CA GLU A 54 12.02 -7.41 -13.98
C GLU A 54 11.74 -5.94 -13.67
N PRO A 55 12.71 -5.02 -13.80
CA PRO A 55 12.45 -3.59 -13.68
C PRO A 55 11.35 -3.13 -14.64
N ALA A 56 10.50 -2.21 -14.19
CA ALA A 56 9.51 -1.58 -15.07
C ALA A 56 10.23 -0.87 -16.24
N ALA A 57 9.63 -0.90 -17.41
CA ALA A 57 10.13 -0.09 -18.51
C ALA A 57 9.87 1.41 -18.24
N ASP A 58 10.71 2.30 -18.78
CA ASP A 58 10.48 3.75 -18.66
C ASP A 58 9.08 4.15 -19.14
N GLN A 59 8.58 3.50 -20.18
CA GLN A 59 7.23 3.74 -20.70
C GLN A 59 6.13 3.39 -19.70
N ASP A 60 6.37 2.45 -18.78
CA ASP A 60 5.42 2.12 -17.71
C ASP A 60 5.41 3.23 -16.66
N ILE A 61 6.60 3.71 -16.27
CA ILE A 61 6.76 4.82 -15.33
C ILE A 61 6.11 6.10 -15.88
N LEU A 62 6.29 6.36 -17.18
CA LEU A 62 5.70 7.51 -17.89
C LEU A 62 4.16 7.46 -18.02
N LEU A 63 3.49 6.35 -17.67
CA LEU A 63 2.03 6.32 -17.55
C LEU A 63 1.51 7.12 -16.35
N VAL A 64 2.40 7.45 -15.42
CA VAL A 64 2.08 8.13 -14.15
C VAL A 64 2.93 9.38 -13.95
N HIS A 65 4.24 9.27 -14.20
CA HIS A 65 5.21 10.32 -13.90
C HIS A 65 5.53 11.18 -15.13
N GLU A 66 5.77 12.46 -14.88
CA GLU A 66 6.10 13.41 -15.93
C GLU A 66 7.48 13.14 -16.54
N PRO A 67 7.64 13.31 -17.87
CA PRO A 67 8.91 13.02 -18.55
C PRO A 67 10.11 13.78 -17.99
N GLU A 68 9.91 15.03 -17.56
CA GLU A 68 10.96 15.85 -16.97
C GLU A 68 11.47 15.26 -15.66
N TYR A 69 10.54 14.84 -14.78
CA TYR A 69 10.89 14.21 -13.51
C TYR A 69 11.62 12.88 -13.72
N VAL A 70 11.09 12.01 -14.58
CA VAL A 70 11.76 10.73 -14.94
C VAL A 70 13.17 10.97 -15.49
N GLN A 71 13.34 11.99 -16.33
CA GLN A 71 14.67 12.34 -16.87
C GLN A 71 15.61 12.80 -15.75
N LYS A 72 15.17 13.61 -14.80
CA LYS A 72 15.97 14.04 -13.64
C LYS A 72 16.44 12.85 -12.81
N LEU A 73 15.57 11.90 -12.52
CA LEU A 73 15.91 10.67 -11.81
C LEU A 73 16.98 9.86 -12.54
N LYS A 74 16.84 9.68 -13.85
CA LYS A 74 17.79 8.90 -14.68
C LYS A 74 19.15 9.56 -14.85
N THR A 75 19.20 10.87 -14.82
CA THR A 75 20.45 11.63 -15.05
C THR A 75 21.10 12.14 -13.77
N GLY A 76 20.42 12.02 -12.61
CA GLY A 76 20.92 12.54 -11.34
C GLY A 76 20.96 14.07 -11.31
N THR A 77 19.94 14.69 -11.87
CA THR A 77 19.83 16.16 -11.94
C THR A 77 18.69 16.72 -11.10
N LEU A 78 18.29 15.97 -10.06
CA LEU A 78 17.40 16.51 -9.03
C LEU A 78 18.06 17.72 -8.36
N SER A 79 17.27 18.72 -8.03
CA SER A 79 17.74 19.84 -7.22
C SER A 79 17.87 19.42 -5.75
N PRO A 80 18.68 20.10 -4.95
CA PRO A 80 18.76 19.84 -3.51
C PRO A 80 17.41 19.95 -2.78
N ARG A 81 16.47 20.74 -3.29
CA ARG A 81 15.12 20.82 -2.77
C ARG A 81 14.31 19.58 -3.06
N GLU A 82 14.36 19.07 -4.29
CA GLU A 82 13.66 17.82 -4.67
C GLU A 82 14.20 16.61 -3.90
N GLU A 83 15.51 16.54 -3.67
CA GLU A 83 16.09 15.47 -2.81
C GLU A 83 15.63 15.62 -1.35
N MET A 84 15.52 16.85 -0.84
CA MET A 84 15.03 17.09 0.53
C MET A 84 13.54 16.74 0.68
N GLU A 85 12.70 17.05 -0.30
CA GLU A 85 11.27 16.71 -0.31
C GLU A 85 11.06 15.19 -0.42
N MET A 86 11.90 14.51 -1.19
CA MET A 86 11.90 13.05 -1.31
C MET A 86 12.40 12.35 -0.03
N GLU A 87 13.20 13.05 0.79
CA GLU A 87 13.82 12.54 2.03
C GLU A 87 14.68 11.28 1.83
N LEU A 88 15.21 11.07 0.63
CA LEU A 88 16.12 9.98 0.27
C LEU A 88 17.36 10.52 -0.41
N PRO A 89 18.55 9.97 -0.13
CA PRO A 89 19.76 10.33 -0.87
C PRO A 89 19.66 9.82 -2.30
N TYR A 90 19.98 10.68 -3.26
CA TYR A 90 20.04 10.22 -4.65
C TYR A 90 21.18 9.25 -4.88
N SER A 91 20.91 8.13 -5.52
CA SER A 91 21.90 7.26 -6.16
C SER A 91 21.29 6.52 -7.36
N ARG A 92 22.12 6.09 -8.30
CA ARG A 92 21.63 5.31 -9.45
C ARG A 92 21.07 3.96 -9.01
N ASP A 93 21.71 3.31 -8.05
CA ASP A 93 21.26 2.03 -7.51
C ASP A 93 19.89 2.16 -6.83
N LEU A 94 19.63 3.30 -6.18
CA LEU A 94 18.32 3.60 -5.60
C LEU A 94 17.24 3.75 -6.69
N VAL A 95 17.55 4.47 -7.77
CA VAL A 95 16.64 4.59 -8.93
C VAL A 95 16.32 3.21 -9.51
N GLU A 96 17.33 2.36 -9.70
CA GLU A 96 17.14 1.00 -10.21
C GLU A 96 16.25 0.15 -9.27
N ALA A 97 16.43 0.28 -7.95
CA ALA A 97 15.58 -0.40 -6.96
C ALA A 97 14.11 0.06 -7.05
N PHE A 98 13.84 1.35 -7.28
CA PHE A 98 12.47 1.85 -7.46
C PHE A 98 11.85 1.37 -8.79
N TRP A 99 12.62 1.33 -9.89
CA TRP A 99 12.17 0.74 -11.16
C TRP A 99 11.83 -0.74 -11.00
N LEU A 100 12.67 -1.47 -10.26
CA LEU A 100 12.43 -2.88 -9.96
C LEU A 100 11.18 -3.07 -9.07
N SER A 101 10.99 -2.22 -8.06
CA SER A 101 9.79 -2.25 -7.22
C SER A 101 8.51 -2.00 -8.02
N ALA A 102 8.54 -1.03 -8.95
CA ALA A 102 7.42 -0.79 -9.86
C ALA A 102 7.14 -2.00 -10.78
N GLY A 103 8.19 -2.64 -11.29
CA GLY A 103 8.09 -3.90 -12.04
C GLY A 103 7.48 -5.02 -11.21
N GLY A 104 7.84 -5.08 -9.92
CA GLY A 104 7.27 -6.04 -8.95
C GLY A 104 5.78 -5.83 -8.72
N SER A 105 5.36 -4.59 -8.55
CA SER A 105 3.94 -4.24 -8.39
C SER A 105 3.14 -4.54 -9.67
N ILE A 106 3.70 -4.31 -10.86
CA ILE A 106 3.09 -4.73 -12.13
C ILE A 106 2.94 -6.25 -12.20
N LEU A 107 3.99 -7.00 -11.82
CA LEU A 107 3.96 -8.47 -11.84
C LEU A 107 2.92 -9.01 -10.85
N ALA A 108 2.89 -8.49 -9.61
CA ALA A 108 1.90 -8.87 -8.61
C ALA A 108 0.46 -8.55 -9.06
N ALA A 109 0.25 -7.38 -9.69
CA ALA A 109 -1.03 -7.00 -10.24
C ALA A 109 -1.49 -7.92 -11.39
N ARG A 110 -0.58 -8.37 -12.26
CA ARG A 110 -0.89 -9.37 -13.28
C ARG A 110 -1.21 -10.73 -12.67
N GLN A 111 -0.42 -11.14 -11.69
CA GLN A 111 -0.54 -12.44 -11.04
C GLN A 111 -1.84 -12.56 -10.24
N CYS A 112 -2.28 -11.51 -9.55
CA CYS A 112 -3.53 -11.54 -8.80
C CYS A 112 -4.76 -11.75 -9.68
N LEU A 113 -4.73 -11.37 -10.95
CA LEU A 113 -5.82 -11.65 -11.90
C LEU A 113 -5.96 -13.17 -12.19
N THR A 114 -4.89 -13.94 -11.99
CA THR A 114 -4.87 -15.40 -12.15
C THR A 114 -5.15 -16.12 -10.83
N ASP A 115 -4.41 -15.76 -9.78
CA ASP A 115 -4.42 -16.47 -8.49
C ASP A 115 -5.44 -15.88 -7.49
N ARG A 116 -6.16 -14.82 -7.86
CA ARG A 116 -7.08 -14.01 -7.04
C ARG A 116 -6.39 -13.11 -6.03
N ILE A 117 -5.19 -13.44 -5.57
CA ILE A 117 -4.34 -12.61 -4.73
C ILE A 117 -2.88 -12.80 -5.16
N SER A 118 -2.09 -11.74 -5.06
CA SER A 118 -0.63 -11.80 -5.12
C SER A 118 -0.05 -10.64 -4.32
N LEU A 119 1.09 -10.87 -3.69
CA LEU A 119 1.76 -9.87 -2.86
C LEU A 119 3.14 -9.54 -3.44
N SER A 120 3.43 -8.26 -3.65
CA SER A 120 4.81 -7.78 -3.80
C SER A 120 5.39 -7.47 -2.42
N LEU A 121 6.51 -8.09 -2.07
CA LEU A 121 7.18 -7.84 -0.80
C LEU A 121 7.88 -6.47 -0.78
N GLY A 122 7.98 -5.79 -1.91
CA GLY A 122 8.42 -4.40 -2.07
C GLY A 122 7.28 -3.51 -2.52
N GLY A 123 7.54 -2.21 -2.66
CA GLY A 123 6.56 -1.24 -3.16
C GLY A 123 5.68 -0.62 -2.08
N GLY A 124 4.58 -0.01 -2.52
CA GLY A 124 3.69 0.76 -1.66
C GLY A 124 4.14 2.20 -1.47
N PHE A 125 4.84 2.76 -2.44
CA PHE A 125 5.40 4.11 -2.40
C PHE A 125 4.34 5.17 -2.75
N HIS A 126 3.40 5.37 -1.85
CA HIS A 126 2.14 6.09 -2.05
C HIS A 126 2.26 7.62 -1.98
N HIS A 127 3.44 8.15 -1.59
CA HIS A 127 3.68 9.61 -1.52
C HIS A 127 4.26 10.20 -2.81
N ALA A 128 4.75 9.40 -3.77
CA ALA A 128 5.29 9.93 -5.01
C ALA A 128 4.21 10.59 -5.87
N PHE A 129 4.47 11.82 -6.29
CA PHE A 129 3.63 12.64 -7.17
C PHE A 129 4.00 12.42 -8.65
N PRO A 130 3.18 12.92 -9.61
CA PRO A 130 3.56 12.82 -11.02
C PRO A 130 4.87 13.52 -11.37
N ASP A 131 5.17 14.63 -10.72
CA ASP A 131 6.26 15.55 -11.04
C ASP A 131 7.41 15.59 -10.01
N HIS A 132 7.26 14.91 -8.87
CA HIS A 132 8.30 14.84 -7.81
C HIS A 132 8.12 13.62 -6.90
N GLY A 133 9.18 13.30 -6.16
CA GLY A 133 9.15 12.32 -5.05
C GLY A 133 8.93 13.01 -3.72
N GLU A 134 8.28 12.33 -2.76
CA GLU A 134 7.99 12.83 -1.42
C GLU A 134 7.96 11.67 -0.42
N GLY A 135 8.31 11.92 0.84
CA GLY A 135 8.11 10.98 1.95
C GLY A 135 8.65 9.56 1.67
N PHE A 136 9.92 9.42 1.35
CA PHE A 136 10.61 8.17 1.01
C PHE A 136 10.12 7.49 -0.28
N CYS A 137 9.31 8.18 -1.10
CA CYS A 137 8.73 7.64 -2.31
C CYS A 137 9.26 8.36 -3.55
N MET A 138 10.04 7.65 -4.36
CA MET A 138 10.59 8.18 -5.62
C MET A 138 9.65 7.93 -6.80
N VAL A 139 9.04 6.75 -6.87
CA VAL A 139 8.12 6.33 -7.95
C VAL A 139 6.90 5.68 -7.33
N HIS A 140 5.72 6.06 -7.82
CA HIS A 140 4.45 5.50 -7.33
C HIS A 140 4.13 4.16 -7.99
N ASP A 141 4.72 3.10 -7.49
CA ASP A 141 4.65 1.74 -8.05
C ASP A 141 3.22 1.20 -8.21
N VAL A 142 2.34 1.45 -7.23
CA VAL A 142 0.93 1.02 -7.27
C VAL A 142 0.16 1.73 -8.38
N ALA A 143 0.36 3.04 -8.55
CA ALA A 143 -0.28 3.79 -9.63
C ALA A 143 0.25 3.34 -11.00
N VAL A 144 1.56 3.08 -11.12
CA VAL A 144 2.17 2.52 -12.33
C VAL A 144 1.55 1.16 -12.67
N ALA A 145 1.39 0.28 -11.68
CA ALA A 145 0.78 -1.04 -11.88
C ALA A 145 -0.67 -0.91 -12.37
N ILE A 146 -1.49 -0.05 -11.76
CA ILE A 146 -2.87 0.19 -12.18
C ILE A 146 -2.90 0.71 -13.62
N ARG A 147 -2.16 1.77 -13.94
CA ARG A 147 -2.14 2.38 -15.28
C ARG A 147 -1.61 1.42 -16.34
N ARG A 148 -0.62 0.57 -15.98
CA ARG A 148 -0.11 -0.46 -16.88
C ARG A 148 -1.17 -1.51 -17.22
N LEU A 149 -1.91 -2.01 -16.22
CA LEU A 149 -2.97 -2.98 -16.48
C LEU A 149 -4.15 -2.38 -17.25
N GLN A 150 -4.47 -1.11 -17.02
CA GLN A 150 -5.47 -0.37 -17.82
C GLN A 150 -5.02 -0.19 -19.28
N HIS A 151 -3.75 0.19 -19.48
CA HIS A 151 -3.15 0.32 -20.80
C HIS A 151 -3.17 -1.01 -21.58
N ASP A 152 -2.93 -2.12 -20.88
CA ASP A 152 -2.99 -3.48 -21.45
C ASP A 152 -4.43 -4.01 -21.60
N HIS A 153 -5.44 -3.22 -21.27
CA HIS A 153 -6.86 -3.62 -21.27
C HIS A 153 -7.17 -4.87 -20.42
N LYS A 154 -6.40 -5.08 -19.34
CA LYS A 154 -6.61 -6.17 -18.39
C LYS A 154 -7.65 -5.83 -17.34
N ILE A 155 -7.74 -4.56 -16.97
CA ILE A 155 -8.74 -3.97 -16.08
C ILE A 155 -9.22 -2.65 -16.66
N ARG A 156 -10.42 -2.19 -16.26
CA ARG A 156 -10.91 -0.84 -16.51
C ARG A 156 -10.86 0.00 -15.25
N THR A 157 -11.21 -0.61 -14.13
CA THR A 157 -11.40 0.05 -12.84
C THR A 157 -10.53 -0.59 -11.78
N ALA A 158 -10.04 0.22 -10.84
CA ALA A 158 -9.31 -0.26 -9.67
C ALA A 158 -9.77 0.48 -8.40
N MET A 159 -9.58 -0.15 -7.25
CA MET A 159 -9.75 0.48 -5.94
C MET A 159 -8.44 0.38 -5.18
N THR A 160 -7.92 1.50 -4.67
CA THR A 160 -6.85 1.46 -3.68
C THR A 160 -7.45 1.43 -2.28
N VAL A 161 -6.93 0.54 -1.44
CA VAL A 161 -7.22 0.49 0.00
C VAL A 161 -5.89 0.71 0.70
N ASP A 162 -5.69 1.94 1.18
CA ASP A 162 -4.46 2.37 1.82
C ASP A 162 -4.65 2.36 3.33
N CYS A 163 -3.90 1.49 3.99
CA CYS A 163 -3.90 1.29 5.44
C CYS A 163 -2.52 1.59 6.06
N ASP A 164 -1.66 2.33 5.37
CA ASP A 164 -0.49 2.97 5.95
C ASP A 164 -0.93 4.07 6.93
N VAL A 165 -0.12 4.35 7.96
CA VAL A 165 -0.47 5.38 8.96
C VAL A 165 -0.48 6.79 8.37
N HIS A 166 0.26 6.99 7.26
CA HIS A 166 0.33 8.24 6.52
C HIS A 166 -0.71 8.26 5.39
N GLN A 167 -1.29 9.42 5.10
CA GLN A 167 -2.17 9.53 3.94
C GLN A 167 -1.36 9.40 2.65
N GLY A 168 -1.80 8.55 1.73
CA GLY A 168 -1.23 8.45 0.38
C GLY A 168 -1.56 9.68 -0.46
N ASN A 169 -0.89 10.81 -0.21
CA ASN A 169 -1.13 12.08 -0.89
C ASN A 169 -0.78 12.01 -2.39
N GLY A 170 0.26 11.25 -2.75
CA GLY A 170 0.57 10.94 -4.15
C GLY A 170 -0.56 10.18 -4.83
N THR A 171 -1.06 9.10 -4.19
CA THR A 171 -2.23 8.33 -4.66
C THR A 171 -3.45 9.22 -4.88
N ALA A 172 -3.79 10.03 -3.89
CA ALA A 172 -4.94 10.94 -3.96
C ALA A 172 -4.79 11.96 -5.10
N THR A 173 -3.59 12.48 -5.32
CA THR A 173 -3.29 13.46 -6.37
C THR A 173 -3.32 12.84 -7.77
N ILE A 174 -2.65 11.70 -7.98
CA ILE A 174 -2.60 11.00 -9.27
C ILE A 174 -4.00 10.63 -9.76
N PHE A 175 -4.87 10.20 -8.84
CA PHE A 175 -6.22 9.78 -9.17
C PHE A 175 -7.29 10.87 -8.92
N ALA A 176 -6.89 12.11 -8.63
CA ALA A 176 -7.80 13.24 -8.34
C ALA A 176 -8.76 13.57 -9.47
N GLY A 177 -8.35 13.41 -10.73
CA GLY A 177 -9.19 13.62 -11.92
C GLY A 177 -10.21 12.51 -12.15
N SER A 178 -10.09 11.45 -11.42
CA SER A 178 -10.86 10.20 -11.46
C SER A 178 -12.02 10.18 -10.45
N ARG A 179 -12.76 11.28 -10.23
CA ARG A 179 -13.67 11.38 -9.07
C ARG A 179 -15.14 11.17 -9.39
N THR A 180 -15.82 10.40 -8.53
CA THR A 180 -17.27 10.21 -8.54
C THR A 180 -17.98 11.15 -7.56
N ALA A 181 -19.24 11.45 -7.86
CA ALA A 181 -20.05 12.43 -7.17
C ALA A 181 -20.42 12.07 -5.73
N SER A 182 -20.52 13.13 -4.93
CA SER A 182 -20.90 13.16 -3.53
C SER A 182 -22.01 12.18 -3.13
N ALA A 183 -21.66 11.19 -2.30
CA ALA A 183 -22.62 10.55 -1.44
C ALA A 183 -22.25 10.87 0.01
N ILE A 184 -23.18 11.48 0.73
CA ILE A 184 -23.06 11.71 2.17
C ILE A 184 -23.16 10.33 2.83
N LEU A 185 -22.12 9.90 3.54
CA LEU A 185 -22.24 8.74 4.40
C LEU A 185 -23.38 8.99 5.40
N PRO A 186 -24.35 8.08 5.55
CA PRO A 186 -25.36 8.23 6.59
C PRO A 186 -24.67 8.35 7.94
N SER A 187 -25.21 9.19 8.84
CA SER A 187 -24.69 9.35 10.19
C SER A 187 -24.58 7.97 10.84
N SER A 188 -23.33 7.51 11.07
CA SER A 188 -23.15 6.26 11.79
C SER A 188 -23.66 6.44 13.21
N SER A 189 -24.46 5.50 13.68
CA SER A 189 -24.87 5.36 15.07
C SER A 189 -23.76 4.74 15.94
N ALA A 190 -22.50 5.00 15.63
CA ALA A 190 -21.41 4.71 16.54
C ALA A 190 -21.49 5.71 17.71
N PRO A 191 -21.39 5.26 18.97
CA PRO A 191 -21.41 6.14 20.11
C PRO A 191 -20.25 7.14 20.01
N PRO A 192 -20.43 8.41 20.43
CA PRO A 192 -19.34 9.37 20.44
C PRO A 192 -18.26 8.88 21.40
N VAL A 193 -17.06 8.71 20.86
CA VAL A 193 -15.86 8.47 21.69
C VAL A 193 -15.49 9.84 22.28
N GLU A 194 -15.83 10.07 23.54
CA GLU A 194 -15.34 11.22 24.30
C GLU A 194 -13.90 10.97 24.74
N GLY A 195 -12.95 11.30 23.84
CA GLY A 195 -11.51 11.37 24.12
C GLY A 195 -11.00 12.80 23.91
N PRO A 196 -9.79 13.16 24.37
CA PRO A 196 -9.23 14.52 24.24
C PRO A 196 -8.92 14.97 22.79
N GLY A 197 -9.18 14.14 21.78
CA GLY A 197 -9.27 14.51 20.37
C GLY A 197 -10.70 14.33 19.94
N GLY A 198 -11.36 15.31 19.37
CA GLY A 198 -12.74 15.22 18.89
C GLY A 198 -12.98 14.02 17.94
N PRO A 199 -14.24 13.68 17.63
CA PRO A 199 -14.54 12.55 16.75
C PRO A 199 -13.81 12.70 15.42
N PRO A 200 -13.36 11.58 14.79
CA PRO A 200 -12.69 11.63 13.49
C PRO A 200 -13.55 12.43 12.51
N ARG A 201 -12.92 13.30 11.75
CA ARG A 201 -13.64 14.07 10.74
C ARG A 201 -14.29 13.10 9.78
N ARG A 202 -15.60 13.22 9.60
CA ARG A 202 -16.39 12.37 8.70
C ARG A 202 -15.70 12.30 7.34
N GLY A 203 -15.44 11.08 6.86
CA GLY A 203 -14.95 10.85 5.51
C GLY A 203 -15.81 11.62 4.49
N LYS A 204 -15.21 12.56 3.78
CA LYS A 204 -15.90 13.32 2.75
C LYS A 204 -15.75 12.56 1.44
N MET A 205 -16.87 12.15 0.85
CA MET A 205 -16.87 11.74 -0.55
C MET A 205 -16.97 12.99 -1.43
N HIS A 206 -16.02 13.13 -2.34
CA HIS A 206 -15.96 14.25 -3.28
C HIS A 206 -16.49 13.83 -4.66
N GLY A 207 -17.41 14.58 -5.18
CA GLY A 207 -18.17 14.24 -6.38
C GLY A 207 -17.52 14.52 -7.72
N ALA A 208 -17.82 13.72 -8.74
CA ALA A 208 -17.07 13.44 -9.93
C ALA A 208 -17.80 13.18 -11.23
N SER A 209 -17.05 13.03 -12.31
CA SER A 209 -17.35 12.16 -13.47
C SER A 209 -16.92 10.72 -13.15
N ALA A 210 -17.43 9.70 -13.87
CA ALA A 210 -17.13 8.30 -13.62
C ALA A 210 -15.61 8.03 -13.55
N SER A 211 -15.13 7.79 -12.35
CA SER A 211 -13.73 7.51 -12.05
C SER A 211 -13.34 6.11 -12.49
N ASP A 212 -12.15 5.95 -13.03
CA ASP A 212 -11.54 4.65 -13.30
C ASP A 212 -10.79 4.07 -12.07
N VAL A 213 -10.50 4.90 -11.05
CA VAL A 213 -9.87 4.48 -9.80
C VAL A 213 -10.55 5.13 -8.59
N PHE A 214 -10.93 4.31 -7.63
CA PHE A 214 -11.53 4.74 -6.36
C PHE A 214 -10.49 4.58 -5.24
N THR A 215 -10.23 5.64 -4.49
CA THR A 215 -9.18 5.67 -3.47
C THR A 215 -9.78 5.72 -2.06
N ILE A 216 -9.37 4.78 -1.21
CA ILE A 216 -9.68 4.75 0.22
C ILE A 216 -8.37 4.90 0.97
N SER A 217 -8.29 5.82 1.93
CA SER A 217 -7.15 6.01 2.82
C SER A 217 -7.61 6.08 4.28
N LEU A 218 -7.08 5.18 5.13
CA LEU A 218 -7.22 5.23 6.57
C LEU A 218 -5.88 5.67 7.16
N HIS A 219 -5.84 6.86 7.73
CA HIS A 219 -4.57 7.44 8.17
C HIS A 219 -4.74 8.25 9.45
N GLN A 220 -3.64 8.43 10.17
CA GLN A 220 -3.59 9.26 11.37
C GLN A 220 -3.82 10.73 11.00
N HIS A 221 -4.77 11.38 11.67
CA HIS A 221 -5.17 12.76 11.39
C HIS A 221 -4.02 13.76 11.55
N ASN A 222 -3.33 13.70 12.69
CA ASN A 222 -2.27 14.64 13.08
C ASN A 222 -0.87 14.17 12.65
N ASN A 223 -0.75 13.48 11.51
CA ASN A 223 0.51 12.98 11.01
C ASN A 223 0.76 13.47 9.57
N TYR A 224 1.96 13.15 9.05
CA TYR A 224 2.35 13.41 7.67
C TYR A 224 1.34 12.80 6.67
N PRO A 225 1.13 13.45 5.53
CA PRO A 225 1.60 14.78 5.14
C PRO A 225 0.77 15.92 5.81
N LEU A 226 1.36 17.12 5.90
CA LEU A 226 0.61 18.29 6.41
C LEU A 226 -0.54 18.68 5.50
N TRP A 227 -0.32 18.61 4.18
CA TRP A 227 -1.35 18.81 3.18
C TRP A 227 -1.89 17.46 2.72
N LYS A 228 -3.16 17.22 2.99
CA LYS A 228 -3.87 15.99 2.65
C LYS A 228 -4.84 16.26 1.51
N PRO A 229 -4.46 15.98 0.24
CA PRO A 229 -5.39 16.05 -0.87
C PRO A 229 -6.49 15.00 -0.69
N PRO A 230 -7.75 15.31 -1.10
CA PRO A 230 -8.85 14.39 -0.82
C PRO A 230 -8.78 13.12 -1.67
N SER A 231 -8.88 11.96 -1.01
CA SER A 231 -9.19 10.67 -1.62
C SER A 231 -10.69 10.54 -1.94
N SER A 232 -11.14 9.43 -2.51
CA SER A 232 -12.58 9.14 -2.64
C SER A 232 -13.22 8.93 -1.27
N ILE A 233 -12.53 8.26 -0.35
CA ILE A 233 -12.84 8.17 1.08
C ILE A 233 -11.56 8.41 1.87
N ASP A 234 -11.57 9.41 2.75
CA ASP A 234 -10.54 9.62 3.77
C ASP A 234 -11.13 9.32 5.15
N VAL A 235 -10.43 8.50 5.93
CA VAL A 235 -10.74 8.22 7.33
C VAL A 235 -9.60 8.78 8.18
N ASP A 236 -9.84 9.98 8.70
CA ASP A 236 -8.93 10.69 9.60
C ASP A 236 -9.01 10.09 11.01
N LEU A 237 -8.04 9.26 11.40
CA LEU A 237 -8.02 8.57 12.69
C LEU A 237 -7.36 9.44 13.77
N PRO A 238 -7.95 9.55 14.97
CA PRO A 238 -7.28 10.17 16.11
C PRO A 238 -6.01 9.45 16.53
N ASP A 239 -5.08 10.20 17.15
CA ASP A 239 -3.91 9.62 17.81
C ASP A 239 -4.36 8.57 18.84
N GLY A 240 -3.63 7.45 18.93
CA GLY A 240 -3.94 6.37 19.86
C GLY A 240 -5.16 5.52 19.48
N THR A 241 -5.70 5.64 18.26
CA THR A 241 -6.76 4.72 17.79
C THR A 241 -6.26 3.27 17.85
N GLY A 242 -6.99 2.43 18.61
CA GLY A 242 -6.66 1.01 18.79
C GLY A 242 -7.39 0.07 17.82
N ASP A 243 -7.17 -1.24 18.03
CA ASP A 243 -7.61 -2.31 17.12
C ASP A 243 -9.11 -2.26 16.77
N ASP A 244 -9.97 -2.22 17.76
CA ASP A 244 -11.43 -2.37 17.55
C ASP A 244 -12.00 -1.18 16.77
N ASP A 245 -11.60 0.04 17.11
CA ASP A 245 -12.05 1.25 16.43
C ASP A 245 -11.52 1.30 15.00
N TYR A 246 -10.23 0.96 14.81
CA TYR A 246 -9.62 0.90 13.48
C TYR A 246 -10.36 -0.08 12.57
N LEU A 247 -10.60 -1.31 13.05
CA LEU A 247 -11.29 -2.35 12.28
C LEU A 247 -12.72 -1.94 11.92
N ALA A 248 -13.44 -1.29 12.84
CA ALA A 248 -14.79 -0.78 12.59
C ALA A 248 -14.81 0.30 11.50
N TRP A 249 -13.82 1.23 11.51
CA TRP A 249 -13.68 2.25 10.48
C TRP A 249 -13.31 1.64 9.12
N LEU A 250 -12.42 0.66 9.10
CA LEU A 250 -12.03 -0.02 7.87
C LEU A 250 -13.20 -0.77 7.23
N ASP A 251 -13.96 -1.52 8.02
CA ASP A 251 -15.14 -2.24 7.52
C ASP A 251 -16.18 -1.28 6.93
N ASN A 252 -16.43 -0.16 7.60
CA ASN A 252 -17.34 0.88 7.12
C ASN A 252 -16.85 1.51 5.80
N ALA A 253 -15.55 1.85 5.70
CA ALA A 253 -14.97 2.43 4.50
C ALA A 253 -15.04 1.47 3.30
N LEU A 254 -14.68 0.19 3.50
CA LEU A 254 -14.76 -0.86 2.48
C LEU A 254 -16.22 -1.08 2.04
N SER A 255 -17.13 -1.25 3.00
CA SER A 255 -18.55 -1.45 2.74
C SER A 255 -19.16 -0.26 1.99
N SER A 256 -18.76 0.96 2.34
CA SER A 256 -19.22 2.17 1.66
C SER A 256 -18.67 2.28 0.26
N GLY A 257 -17.34 2.12 0.09
CA GLY A 257 -16.68 2.18 -1.21
C GLY A 257 -17.27 1.17 -2.20
N LEU A 258 -17.41 -0.09 -1.77
CA LEU A 258 -17.91 -1.18 -2.63
C LEU A 258 -19.44 -1.13 -2.89
N ARG A 259 -20.20 -0.29 -2.20
CA ARG A 259 -21.59 0.01 -2.59
C ARG A 259 -21.68 0.99 -3.76
N HIS A 260 -20.68 1.85 -3.92
CA HIS A 260 -20.70 2.94 -4.89
C HIS A 260 -19.78 2.69 -6.07
N PHE A 261 -18.86 1.72 -5.96
CA PHE A 261 -17.86 1.45 -6.98
C PHE A 261 -17.57 -0.05 -7.08
N GLU A 262 -17.58 -0.58 -8.30
CA GLU A 262 -17.25 -1.97 -8.60
C GLU A 262 -15.86 -2.03 -9.28
N PRO A 263 -14.79 -2.31 -8.53
CA PRO A 263 -13.46 -2.41 -9.10
C PRO A 263 -13.23 -3.78 -9.76
N ASP A 264 -12.50 -3.77 -10.89
CA ASP A 264 -11.98 -4.99 -11.49
C ASP A 264 -10.81 -5.59 -10.66
N MET A 265 -10.14 -4.74 -9.84
CA MET A 265 -9.02 -5.12 -8.97
C MET A 265 -8.94 -4.19 -7.76
N ILE A 266 -8.60 -4.76 -6.60
CA ILE A 266 -8.18 -3.99 -5.41
C ILE A 266 -6.64 -3.96 -5.34
N CYS A 267 -6.08 -2.77 -5.06
CA CYS A 267 -4.68 -2.59 -4.69
C CYS A 267 -4.63 -2.23 -3.19
N TYR A 268 -4.14 -3.15 -2.38
CA TYR A 268 -4.06 -3.01 -0.94
C TYR A 268 -2.64 -2.59 -0.52
N ILE A 269 -2.54 -1.46 0.14
CA ILE A 269 -1.30 -0.90 0.69
C ILE A 269 -1.30 -1.22 2.19
N ALA A 270 -0.53 -2.25 2.56
CA ALA A 270 -0.53 -2.88 3.87
C ALA A 270 0.63 -2.36 4.75
N GLY A 271 0.65 -1.05 5.05
CA GLY A 271 1.65 -0.46 5.94
C GLY A 271 1.68 -1.14 7.32
N ALA A 272 2.87 -1.30 7.90
CA ALA A 272 3.03 -1.83 9.26
C ALA A 272 3.06 -0.72 10.32
N ASP A 273 3.13 0.51 9.92
CA ASP A 273 3.31 1.72 10.74
C ASP A 273 2.10 2.20 11.56
N PRO A 274 0.85 1.67 11.38
CA PRO A 274 -0.17 1.85 12.40
C PRO A 274 0.13 1.13 13.73
N TYR A 275 1.22 0.35 13.79
CA TYR A 275 1.67 -0.38 14.97
C TYR A 275 2.05 0.57 16.13
N ARG A 276 1.65 0.23 17.36
CA ARG A 276 1.86 1.06 18.57
C ARG A 276 3.30 1.41 18.91
N GLU A 277 4.27 0.57 18.51
CA GLU A 277 5.70 0.80 18.74
C GLU A 277 6.41 1.31 17.47
N ASP A 278 5.66 1.83 16.51
CA ASP A 278 6.23 2.48 15.34
C ASP A 278 6.82 3.85 15.69
N GLN A 279 7.90 4.24 15.02
CA GLN A 279 8.61 5.49 15.29
C GLN A 279 7.99 6.70 14.56
N LEU A 280 7.26 6.46 13.47
CA LEU A 280 6.66 7.50 12.63
C LEU A 280 5.13 7.50 12.72
N GLY A 281 4.54 6.44 13.30
CA GLY A 281 3.12 6.31 13.58
C GLY A 281 2.77 6.70 15.02
N GLY A 282 1.52 7.10 15.23
CA GLY A 282 0.99 7.43 16.56
C GLY A 282 -0.39 6.79 16.81
N LEU A 283 -0.74 5.73 16.08
CA LEU A 283 -1.87 4.87 16.38
C LEU A 283 -1.47 3.79 17.42
N ASP A 284 -2.44 3.03 17.94
CA ASP A 284 -2.21 2.03 19.00
C ASP A 284 -2.62 0.62 18.57
N LEU A 285 -2.34 0.24 17.31
CA LEU A 285 -2.66 -1.10 16.85
C LEU A 285 -1.65 -2.12 17.37
N SER A 286 -2.17 -3.28 17.75
CA SER A 286 -1.36 -4.46 18.07
C SER A 286 -0.95 -5.21 16.80
N ILE A 287 0.07 -6.08 16.89
CA ILE A 287 0.44 -7.01 15.80
C ILE A 287 -0.74 -7.89 15.39
N GLU A 288 -1.54 -8.33 16.36
CA GLU A 288 -2.75 -9.12 16.11
C GLU A 288 -3.86 -8.27 15.45
N GLY A 289 -4.02 -7.02 15.86
CA GLY A 289 -4.93 -6.06 15.23
C GLY A 289 -4.59 -5.83 13.76
N LEU A 290 -3.31 -5.67 13.43
CA LEU A 290 -2.83 -5.55 12.06
C LEU A 290 -3.09 -6.82 11.23
N LYS A 291 -2.91 -8.02 11.81
CA LYS A 291 -3.30 -9.27 11.15
C LYS A 291 -4.80 -9.32 10.86
N LYS A 292 -5.66 -8.94 11.82
CA LYS A 292 -7.11 -8.87 11.63
C LYS A 292 -7.52 -7.84 10.59
N ARG A 293 -6.81 -6.71 10.51
CA ARG A 293 -6.98 -5.71 9.45
C ARG A 293 -6.80 -6.35 8.07
N ASP A 294 -5.69 -7.06 7.87
CA ASP A 294 -5.37 -7.72 6.60
C ASP A 294 -6.42 -8.80 6.28
N GLU A 295 -6.79 -9.63 7.26
CA GLU A 295 -7.85 -10.63 7.10
C GLU A 295 -9.20 -10.02 6.69
N LEU A 296 -9.56 -8.86 7.23
CA LEU A 296 -10.79 -8.16 6.89
C LEU A 296 -10.79 -7.75 5.42
N VAL A 297 -9.72 -7.10 4.95
CA VAL A 297 -9.58 -6.70 3.54
C VAL A 297 -9.64 -7.92 2.61
N PHE A 298 -8.92 -8.99 2.95
CA PHE A 298 -8.89 -10.22 2.16
C PHE A 298 -10.23 -10.93 2.11
N ARG A 299 -10.94 -11.04 3.23
CA ARG A 299 -12.29 -11.64 3.27
C ARG A 299 -13.30 -10.84 2.42
N VAL A 300 -13.23 -9.51 2.45
CA VAL A 300 -14.07 -8.64 1.62
C VAL A 300 -13.76 -8.85 0.14
N ALA A 301 -12.50 -8.83 -0.27
CA ALA A 301 -12.09 -9.07 -1.65
C ALA A 301 -12.54 -10.45 -2.15
N ARG A 302 -12.29 -11.49 -1.35
CA ARG A 302 -12.69 -12.87 -1.66
C ARG A 302 -14.21 -13.03 -1.78
N ALA A 303 -14.98 -12.51 -0.82
CA ALA A 303 -16.44 -12.61 -0.82
C ALA A 303 -17.07 -11.91 -2.03
N ARG A 304 -16.44 -10.86 -2.53
CA ARG A 304 -16.85 -10.13 -3.73
C ARG A 304 -16.25 -10.70 -5.02
N ASN A 305 -15.39 -11.71 -4.92
CA ASN A 305 -14.67 -12.29 -6.05
C ASN A 305 -13.83 -11.24 -6.81
N ILE A 306 -13.25 -10.27 -6.10
CA ILE A 306 -12.39 -9.22 -6.66
C ILE A 306 -10.91 -9.63 -6.49
N PRO A 307 -10.10 -9.65 -7.56
CA PRO A 307 -8.65 -9.86 -7.44
C PRO A 307 -8.00 -8.79 -6.59
N ILE A 308 -7.01 -9.16 -5.78
CA ILE A 308 -6.31 -8.24 -4.90
C ILE A 308 -4.79 -8.33 -5.05
N MET A 309 -4.17 -7.21 -5.39
CA MET A 309 -2.72 -7.00 -5.34
C MET A 309 -2.36 -6.31 -4.04
N VAL A 310 -1.31 -6.76 -3.37
CA VAL A 310 -0.86 -6.25 -2.07
C VAL A 310 0.58 -5.74 -2.17
N THR A 311 0.86 -4.62 -1.51
CA THR A 311 2.21 -4.09 -1.27
C THR A 311 2.39 -3.73 0.20
N TYR A 312 3.65 -3.71 0.69
CA TYR A 312 3.90 -3.57 2.13
C TYR A 312 3.96 -2.12 2.66
N ALA A 313 4.40 -1.15 1.85
CA ALA A 313 4.53 0.25 2.27
C ALA A 313 5.36 0.48 3.57
N GLY A 314 4.93 1.40 4.45
CA GLY A 314 5.61 1.79 5.66
C GLY A 314 5.80 0.68 6.71
N GLY A 315 6.53 1.02 7.76
CA GLY A 315 6.83 0.15 8.88
C GLY A 315 8.21 0.43 9.44
N TYR A 316 8.24 1.10 10.59
CA TYR A 316 9.41 1.71 11.21
C TYR A 316 9.46 1.37 12.71
N ALA A 317 9.03 0.16 13.08
CA ALA A 317 9.00 -0.25 14.47
C ALA A 317 10.39 -0.11 15.13
N ARG A 318 10.41 0.22 16.44
CA ARG A 318 11.65 0.32 17.22
C ARG A 318 12.45 -0.98 17.19
N ASP A 319 11.76 -2.12 17.26
CA ASP A 319 12.32 -3.43 16.94
C ASP A 319 11.91 -3.80 15.50
N ILE A 320 12.88 -3.89 14.60
CA ILE A 320 12.64 -4.29 13.20
C ILE A 320 11.94 -5.65 13.09
N GLU A 321 12.12 -6.53 14.07
CA GLU A 321 11.49 -7.84 14.08
C GLU A 321 9.96 -7.77 14.23
N ASP A 322 9.42 -6.69 14.83
CA ASP A 322 7.98 -6.43 14.86
C ASP A 322 7.45 -6.07 13.47
N THR A 323 8.13 -5.17 12.75
CA THR A 323 7.80 -4.86 11.35
C THR A 323 7.83 -6.12 10.47
N VAL A 324 8.88 -6.94 10.64
CA VAL A 324 9.02 -8.22 9.89
C VAL A 324 7.91 -9.20 10.27
N THR A 325 7.51 -9.24 11.54
CA THR A 325 6.39 -10.08 12.01
C THR A 325 5.07 -9.63 11.41
N ILE A 326 4.79 -8.34 11.42
CA ILE A 326 3.56 -7.76 10.87
C ILE A 326 3.44 -8.09 9.37
N HIS A 327 4.47 -7.79 8.58
CA HIS A 327 4.46 -8.09 7.14
C HIS A 327 4.43 -9.60 6.84
N SER A 328 5.05 -10.44 7.68
CA SER A 328 4.91 -11.89 7.54
C SER A 328 3.49 -12.36 7.83
N ASN A 329 2.83 -11.75 8.83
CA ASN A 329 1.44 -12.04 9.16
C ASN A 329 0.47 -11.64 8.05
N THR A 330 0.79 -10.64 7.23
CA THR A 330 0.01 -10.29 6.02
C THR A 330 -0.04 -11.49 5.05
N VAL A 331 1.07 -12.20 4.84
CA VAL A 331 1.09 -13.43 4.02
C VAL A 331 0.34 -14.56 4.69
N VAL A 332 0.46 -14.72 6.02
CA VAL A 332 -0.29 -15.73 6.78
C VAL A 332 -1.80 -15.46 6.67
N ALA A 333 -2.23 -14.22 6.86
CA ALA A 333 -3.64 -13.82 6.71
C ALA A 333 -4.17 -14.12 5.29
N ALA A 334 -3.37 -13.82 4.26
CA ALA A 334 -3.70 -14.16 2.87
C ALA A 334 -3.85 -15.68 2.68
N LYS A 335 -2.90 -16.48 3.20
CA LYS A 335 -2.96 -17.93 3.17
C LYS A 335 -4.20 -18.47 3.85
N ASP A 336 -4.49 -18.00 5.08
CA ASP A 336 -5.65 -18.43 5.86
C ASP A 336 -6.97 -18.14 5.12
N VAL A 337 -7.07 -16.98 4.45
CA VAL A 337 -8.28 -16.59 3.72
C VAL A 337 -8.38 -17.28 2.37
N PHE A 338 -7.32 -17.47 1.59
CA PHE A 338 -7.39 -17.96 0.22
C PHE A 338 -7.11 -19.47 0.05
N SER A 339 -6.68 -20.19 1.11
CA SER A 339 -6.52 -21.65 1.08
C SER A 339 -7.79 -22.43 1.42
N SER A 340 -8.84 -21.75 1.89
CA SER A 340 -10.10 -22.37 2.36
C SER A 340 -11.18 -22.44 1.28
#